data_0978cc35c633a25078e990b24d2dc583
#
_entry.id   0978cc35c633a25078e990b24d2dc583
#
_cell.length_a   1.000
_cell.length_b   1.000
_cell.length_c   1.000
_cell.angle_alpha   90.00
_cell.angle_beta   90.00
_cell.angle_gamma   90.00
#
_symmetry.space_group_name_H-M   'P 1'
#
loop_
_entity.id
_entity.type
_entity.pdbx_description
1 polymer ?
#
loop_
_entity_poly.entity_id
_entity_poly.type
_entity_poly.pdbx_seq_one_letter_code
_entity_poly.pdbx_strand_id
1 'polypeptide(L)'
;MPQLPEPLERLIQELSRLPGIGPKTAQRLAFHLLRVDRVRADALASAIEEVKARIGYCERCYNIAEGPLCAICASPRRDGSVLCVVESAFDVLAIERTAEFSGLYFVLHGVISPIDGIGPEQIHVQQLLDRVRDEGIGEVIVATDADIEGEATAVFLQRALAALGARVTRPAHGLPVGGDLEYADELTLARAMAGRRAF
;
A
#
# COMPACT_ATOMS: atom_id res chain seq x y z
N MET A 1 2.58 15.63 40.74
CA MET A 1 2.33 16.26 39.42
C MET A 1 0.87 16.68 39.38
N PRO A 2 0.50 17.86 38.86
CA PRO A 2 -0.89 18.21 38.73
C PRO A 2 -1.55 17.16 37.79
N GLN A 3 -2.59 16.47 38.30
CA GLN A 3 -3.34 15.49 37.55
C GLN A 3 -4.22 16.25 36.55
N LEU A 4 -4.14 15.84 35.27
CA LEU A 4 -5.09 16.34 34.26
C LEU A 4 -6.46 15.69 34.50
N PRO A 5 -7.55 16.32 34.09
CA PRO A 5 -8.86 15.68 34.11
C PRO A 5 -8.86 14.40 33.28
N GLU A 6 -9.50 13.35 33.81
CA GLU A 6 -9.52 12.00 33.19
C GLU A 6 -9.88 12.01 31.68
N PRO A 7 -10.88 12.76 31.19
CA PRO A 7 -11.20 12.78 29.76
C PRO A 7 -10.05 13.31 28.89
N LEU A 8 -9.28 14.27 29.42
CA LEU A 8 -8.13 14.83 28.70
C LEU A 8 -6.94 13.87 28.67
N GLU A 9 -6.69 13.16 29.79
CA GLU A 9 -5.67 12.12 29.84
C GLU A 9 -5.97 10.97 28.88
N ARG A 10 -7.22 10.51 28.82
CA ARG A 10 -7.68 9.49 27.90
C ARG A 10 -7.48 9.92 26.43
N LEU A 11 -7.82 11.15 26.06
CA LEU A 11 -7.61 11.67 24.72
C LEU A 11 -6.12 11.69 24.36
N ILE A 12 -5.25 12.13 25.28
CA ILE A 12 -3.78 12.11 25.09
C ILE A 12 -3.29 10.67 24.86
N GLN A 13 -3.77 9.72 25.64
CA GLN A 13 -3.39 8.31 25.51
C GLN A 13 -3.79 7.73 24.15
N GLU A 14 -5.03 7.95 23.70
CA GLU A 14 -5.49 7.45 22.41
C GLU A 14 -4.72 8.08 21.23
N LEU A 15 -4.45 9.39 21.30
CA LEU A 15 -3.62 10.06 20.29
C LEU A 15 -2.17 9.54 20.30
N SER A 16 -1.62 9.16 21.45
CA SER A 16 -0.26 8.63 21.57
C SER A 16 -0.10 7.22 20.97
N ARG A 17 -1.20 6.50 20.75
CA ARG A 17 -1.20 5.18 20.11
C ARG A 17 -1.11 5.26 18.60
N LEU A 18 -1.31 6.44 18.03
CA LEU A 18 -1.22 6.63 16.59
C LEU A 18 0.25 6.59 16.13
N PRO A 19 0.57 5.88 15.04
CA PRO A 19 1.93 5.82 14.51
C PRO A 19 2.51 7.21 14.25
N GLY A 20 3.74 7.44 14.68
CA GLY A 20 4.42 8.73 14.52
C GLY A 20 3.98 9.83 15.49
N ILE A 21 3.02 9.59 16.38
CA ILE A 21 2.58 10.56 17.39
C ILE A 21 3.16 10.20 18.76
N GLY A 22 4.22 10.90 19.14
CA GLY A 22 4.80 10.78 20.48
C GLY A 22 4.00 11.54 21.56
N PRO A 23 4.27 11.29 22.86
CA PRO A 23 3.51 11.88 23.99
C PRO A 23 3.41 13.40 23.95
N LYS A 24 4.46 14.10 23.58
CA LYS A 24 4.46 15.57 23.47
C LYS A 24 3.52 16.07 22.36
N THR A 25 3.52 15.39 21.23
CA THR A 25 2.63 15.73 20.11
C THR A 25 1.19 15.42 20.46
N ALA A 26 0.91 14.26 21.06
CA ALA A 26 -0.41 13.88 21.54
C ALA A 26 -0.99 14.90 22.51
N GLN A 27 -0.17 15.35 23.50
CA GLN A 27 -0.58 16.39 24.43
C GLN A 27 -0.91 17.71 23.71
N ARG A 28 -0.10 18.15 22.76
CA ARG A 28 -0.36 19.37 21.98
C ARG A 28 -1.65 19.26 21.17
N LEU A 29 -1.91 18.12 20.54
CA LEU A 29 -3.15 17.87 19.80
C LEU A 29 -4.37 17.88 20.71
N ALA A 30 -4.31 17.20 21.87
CA ALA A 30 -5.40 17.17 22.83
C ALA A 30 -5.75 18.58 23.34
N PHE A 31 -4.74 19.40 23.69
CA PHE A 31 -4.95 20.78 24.08
C PHE A 31 -5.44 21.69 22.94
N HIS A 32 -5.08 21.38 21.69
CA HIS A 32 -5.66 22.06 20.54
C HIS A 32 -7.15 21.72 20.40
N LEU A 33 -7.52 20.44 20.46
CA LEU A 33 -8.92 19.99 20.39
C LEU A 33 -9.78 20.53 21.52
N LEU A 34 -9.21 20.73 22.72
CA LEU A 34 -9.90 21.39 23.84
C LEU A 34 -10.28 22.85 23.54
N ARG A 35 -9.48 23.55 22.72
CA ARG A 35 -9.68 24.98 22.41
C ARG A 35 -10.55 25.25 21.19
N VAL A 36 -10.64 24.30 20.25
CA VAL A 36 -11.49 24.46 19.07
C VAL A 36 -12.96 24.41 19.49
N ASP A 37 -13.82 24.98 18.66
CA ASP A 37 -15.25 24.89 18.88
C ASP A 37 -15.74 23.43 18.81
N ARG A 38 -16.85 23.17 19.47
CA ARG A 38 -17.42 21.82 19.55
C ARG A 38 -17.75 21.25 18.17
N VAL A 39 -18.18 22.08 17.22
CA VAL A 39 -18.55 21.66 15.88
C VAL A 39 -17.36 21.00 15.15
N ARG A 40 -16.15 21.58 15.28
CA ARG A 40 -14.93 21.02 14.71
C ARG A 40 -14.51 19.72 15.39
N ALA A 41 -14.64 19.66 16.71
CA ALA A 41 -14.30 18.44 17.45
C ALA A 41 -15.27 17.29 17.07
N ASP A 42 -16.57 17.56 17.01
CA ASP A 42 -17.60 16.61 16.62
C ASP A 42 -17.42 16.18 15.15
N ALA A 43 -17.02 17.07 14.25
CA ALA A 43 -16.73 16.74 12.86
C ALA A 43 -15.54 15.75 12.73
N LEU A 44 -14.49 15.93 13.52
CA LEU A 44 -13.36 14.97 13.53
C LEU A 44 -13.80 13.61 14.07
N ALA A 45 -14.53 13.58 15.17
CA ALA A 45 -15.05 12.33 15.74
C ALA A 45 -15.94 11.59 14.74
N SER A 46 -16.89 12.30 14.13
CA SER A 46 -17.79 11.73 13.10
C SER A 46 -17.02 11.21 11.88
N ALA A 47 -15.97 11.90 11.41
CA ALA A 47 -15.18 11.46 10.30
C ALA A 47 -14.45 10.14 10.60
N ILE A 48 -13.94 9.98 11.83
CA ILE A 48 -13.31 8.72 12.26
C ILE A 48 -14.33 7.58 12.31
N GLU A 49 -15.51 7.83 12.89
CA GLU A 49 -16.60 6.85 12.96
C GLU A 49 -17.07 6.44 11.56
N GLU A 50 -17.24 7.40 10.66
CA GLU A 50 -17.69 7.17 9.29
C GLU A 50 -16.73 6.32 8.50
N VAL A 51 -15.41 6.60 8.58
CA VAL A 51 -14.37 5.77 7.95
C VAL A 51 -14.45 4.33 8.46
N LYS A 52 -14.57 4.13 9.78
CA LYS A 52 -14.63 2.78 10.37
C LYS A 52 -15.93 2.04 10.03
N ALA A 53 -17.04 2.75 9.82
CA ALA A 53 -18.33 2.17 9.51
C ALA A 53 -18.51 1.83 8.02
N ARG A 54 -17.92 2.65 7.12
CA ARG A 54 -18.22 2.58 5.68
C ARG A 54 -17.06 2.07 4.82
N ILE A 55 -15.82 2.23 5.29
CA ILE A 55 -14.64 1.87 4.51
C ILE A 55 -14.11 0.50 4.92
N GLY A 56 -13.97 -0.37 3.94
CA GLY A 56 -13.38 -1.70 4.08
C GLY A 56 -12.45 -2.00 2.92
N TYR A 57 -12.30 -3.28 2.63
CA TYR A 57 -11.47 -3.76 1.53
C TYR A 57 -12.32 -4.38 0.42
N CYS A 58 -11.91 -4.13 -0.82
CA CYS A 58 -12.51 -4.72 -2.00
C CYS A 58 -12.38 -6.25 -1.97
N GLU A 59 -13.49 -6.97 -2.13
CA GLU A 59 -13.52 -8.43 -2.11
C GLU A 59 -12.68 -9.07 -3.23
N ARG A 60 -12.44 -8.32 -4.32
CA ARG A 60 -11.71 -8.83 -5.48
C ARG A 60 -10.21 -8.52 -5.45
N CYS A 61 -9.80 -7.37 -4.93
CA CYS A 61 -8.41 -6.91 -5.02
C CYS A 61 -7.79 -6.42 -3.71
N TYR A 62 -8.54 -6.41 -2.62
CA TYR A 62 -8.12 -5.96 -1.30
C TYR A 62 -7.70 -4.48 -1.22
N ASN A 63 -7.96 -3.67 -2.26
CA ASN A 63 -7.81 -2.22 -2.17
C ASN A 63 -8.93 -1.62 -1.32
N ILE A 64 -8.74 -0.39 -0.87
CA ILE A 64 -9.75 0.36 -0.11
C ILE A 64 -11.04 0.51 -0.94
N ALA A 65 -12.19 0.24 -0.31
CA ALA A 65 -13.50 0.28 -0.93
C ALA A 65 -14.59 0.69 0.06
N GLU A 66 -15.63 1.35 -0.43
CA GLU A 66 -16.87 1.67 0.32
C GLU A 66 -17.98 0.64 0.06
N GLY A 67 -17.68 -0.47 -0.53
CA GLY A 67 -18.64 -1.53 -0.84
C GLY A 67 -17.88 -2.78 -1.24
N PRO A 68 -18.57 -3.78 -1.82
CA PRO A 68 -17.93 -5.04 -2.16
C PRO A 68 -16.81 -4.89 -3.19
N LEU A 69 -16.91 -3.91 -4.10
CA LEU A 69 -15.90 -3.63 -5.11
C LEU A 69 -15.42 -2.18 -5.04
N CYS A 70 -14.10 -1.98 -5.15
CA CYS A 70 -13.53 -0.64 -5.33
C CYS A 70 -13.84 -0.07 -6.73
N ALA A 71 -13.70 1.25 -6.87
CA ALA A 71 -13.96 1.94 -8.14
C ALA A 71 -13.14 1.40 -9.33
N ILE A 72 -11.93 0.88 -9.07
CA ILE A 72 -11.08 0.29 -10.10
C ILE A 72 -11.65 -1.04 -10.57
N CYS A 73 -11.96 -1.95 -9.64
CA CYS A 73 -12.53 -3.27 -9.98
C CYS A 73 -13.93 -3.21 -10.59
N ALA A 74 -14.70 -2.17 -10.25
CA ALA A 74 -16.04 -1.94 -10.81
C ALA A 74 -16.01 -1.26 -12.19
N SER A 75 -14.88 -0.71 -12.62
CA SER A 75 -14.78 0.04 -13.87
C SER A 75 -14.68 -0.89 -15.09
N PRO A 76 -15.59 -0.79 -16.06
CA PRO A 76 -15.53 -1.58 -17.31
C PRO A 76 -14.44 -1.09 -18.28
N ARG A 77 -13.76 0.03 -17.96
CA ARG A 77 -12.70 0.61 -18.82
C ARG A 77 -11.31 0.06 -18.51
N ARG A 78 -11.20 -0.77 -17.47
CA ARG A 78 -9.92 -1.36 -17.07
C ARG A 78 -9.60 -2.60 -17.89
N ASP A 79 -8.34 -2.75 -18.23
CA ASP A 79 -7.84 -3.95 -18.89
C ASP A 79 -7.75 -5.10 -17.88
N GLY A 80 -8.67 -6.07 -18.01
CA GLY A 80 -8.72 -7.24 -17.13
C GLY A 80 -7.60 -8.26 -17.38
N SER A 81 -6.83 -8.13 -18.47
CA SER A 81 -5.75 -9.07 -18.78
C SER A 81 -4.43 -8.74 -18.07
N VAL A 82 -4.31 -7.54 -17.47
CA VAL A 82 -3.10 -7.05 -16.79
C VAL A 82 -3.40 -6.76 -15.33
N LEU A 83 -2.63 -7.36 -14.43
CA LEU A 83 -2.77 -7.21 -12.98
C LEU A 83 -1.48 -6.65 -12.37
N CYS A 84 -1.57 -5.51 -11.68
CA CYS A 84 -0.46 -4.96 -10.90
C CYS A 84 -0.61 -5.36 -9.43
N VAL A 85 0.38 -6.08 -8.92
CA VAL A 85 0.44 -6.55 -7.52
C VAL A 85 1.29 -5.61 -6.71
N VAL A 86 0.75 -5.07 -5.64
CA VAL A 86 1.38 -4.11 -4.74
C VAL A 86 1.28 -4.56 -3.29
N GLU A 87 2.10 -3.98 -2.41
CA GLU A 87 2.14 -4.32 -0.99
C GLU A 87 0.98 -3.70 -0.21
N SER A 88 0.65 -2.44 -0.56
CA SER A 88 -0.33 -1.63 0.17
C SER A 88 -1.29 -0.86 -0.75
N ALA A 89 -2.40 -0.39 -0.19
CA ALA A 89 -3.32 0.48 -0.92
C ALA A 89 -2.72 1.87 -1.26
N PHE A 90 -1.68 2.29 -0.55
CA PHE A 90 -0.97 3.55 -0.86
C PHE A 90 -0.22 3.46 -2.19
N ASP A 91 0.30 2.28 -2.54
CA ASP A 91 1.01 2.04 -3.79
C ASP A 91 0.04 2.13 -4.98
N VAL A 92 -1.19 1.62 -4.81
CA VAL A 92 -2.26 1.82 -5.80
C VAL A 92 -2.47 3.31 -6.07
N LEU A 93 -2.57 4.11 -5.01
CA LEU A 93 -2.75 5.56 -5.15
C LEU A 93 -1.55 6.24 -5.84
N ALA A 94 -0.34 5.77 -5.59
CA ALA A 94 0.87 6.29 -6.22
C ALA A 94 0.89 6.00 -7.72
N ILE A 95 0.56 4.78 -8.13
CA ILE A 95 0.52 4.38 -9.54
C ILE A 95 -0.65 5.07 -10.26
N GLU A 96 -1.84 5.15 -9.67
CA GLU A 96 -3.01 5.82 -10.27
C GLU A 96 -2.78 7.31 -10.52
N ARG A 97 -1.96 7.99 -9.72
CA ARG A 97 -1.60 9.40 -9.96
C ARG A 97 -0.84 9.63 -11.26
N THR A 98 -0.19 8.60 -11.81
CA THR A 98 0.50 8.71 -13.10
C THR A 98 -0.47 8.77 -14.27
N ALA A 99 -1.70 8.25 -14.10
CA ALA A 99 -2.72 8.08 -15.13
C ALA A 99 -2.27 7.25 -16.37
N GLU A 100 -1.17 6.50 -16.25
CA GLU A 100 -0.59 5.71 -17.35
C GLU A 100 -0.97 4.23 -17.28
N PHE A 101 -1.43 3.75 -16.13
CA PHE A 101 -1.78 2.36 -15.93
C PHE A 101 -3.30 2.13 -16.06
N SER A 102 -3.69 1.27 -17.00
CA SER A 102 -5.10 0.97 -17.26
C SER A 102 -5.55 -0.42 -16.77
N GLY A 103 -4.65 -1.23 -16.22
CA GLY A 103 -4.95 -2.57 -15.72
C GLY A 103 -5.67 -2.59 -14.36
N LEU A 104 -5.77 -3.77 -13.80
CA LEU A 104 -6.32 -4.02 -12.46
C LEU A 104 -5.20 -4.10 -11.41
N TYR A 105 -5.58 -4.02 -10.13
CA TYR A 105 -4.64 -4.14 -9.01
C TYR A 105 -4.98 -5.33 -8.13
N PHE A 106 -3.97 -5.74 -7.35
CA PHE A 106 -4.12 -6.64 -6.21
C PHE A 106 -3.21 -6.18 -5.08
N VAL A 107 -3.78 -6.03 -3.88
CA VAL A 107 -3.06 -5.56 -2.69
C VAL A 107 -2.77 -6.75 -1.78
N LEU A 108 -1.50 -6.98 -1.48
CA LEU A 108 -1.06 -8.10 -0.64
C LEU A 108 -1.32 -7.86 0.85
N HIS A 109 -1.37 -6.60 1.27
CA HIS A 109 -1.39 -6.16 2.68
C HIS A 109 -0.18 -6.63 3.48
N GLY A 110 0.98 -6.62 2.86
CA GLY A 110 2.26 -6.94 3.49
C GLY A 110 3.25 -7.56 2.54
N VAL A 111 4.36 -7.98 3.10
CA VAL A 111 5.48 -8.64 2.43
C VAL A 111 5.89 -9.90 3.18
N ILE A 112 6.56 -10.80 2.50
CA ILE A 112 7.20 -11.96 3.14
C ILE A 112 8.42 -11.46 3.90
N SER A 113 8.40 -11.59 5.22
CA SER A 113 9.50 -11.21 6.12
C SER A 113 9.84 -12.37 7.05
N PRO A 114 10.84 -13.18 6.69
CA PRO A 114 11.28 -14.28 7.57
C PRO A 114 11.78 -13.80 8.93
N ILE A 115 12.31 -12.59 9.01
CA ILE A 115 12.81 -12.00 10.26
C ILE A 115 11.65 -11.71 11.21
N ASP A 116 10.52 -11.21 10.69
CA ASP A 116 9.30 -10.93 11.45
C ASP A 116 8.38 -12.15 11.56
N GLY A 117 8.76 -13.30 10.97
CA GLY A 117 7.97 -14.51 10.95
C GLY A 117 6.75 -14.42 10.03
N ILE A 118 6.75 -13.54 9.04
CA ILE A 118 5.65 -13.36 8.08
C ILE A 118 5.89 -14.23 6.86
N GLY A 119 5.08 -15.27 6.70
CA GLY A 119 5.08 -16.16 5.55
C GLY A 119 4.02 -15.78 4.50
N PRO A 120 4.02 -16.46 3.35
CA PRO A 120 3.06 -16.20 2.27
C PRO A 120 1.60 -16.46 2.66
N GLU A 121 1.36 -17.24 3.71
CA GLU A 121 0.01 -17.54 4.25
C GLU A 121 -0.55 -16.39 5.10
N GLN A 122 0.27 -15.44 5.53
CA GLN A 122 -0.13 -14.29 6.35
C GLN A 122 -0.44 -13.05 5.52
N ILE A 123 -0.14 -13.10 4.23
CA ILE A 123 -0.48 -12.08 3.24
C ILE A 123 -1.33 -12.71 2.12
N HIS A 124 -2.00 -11.92 1.31
CA HIS A 124 -3.01 -12.42 0.36
C HIS A 124 -2.43 -13.14 -0.88
N VAL A 125 -1.39 -13.96 -0.73
CA VAL A 125 -0.75 -14.67 -1.85
C VAL A 125 -1.68 -15.73 -2.44
N GLN A 126 -2.32 -16.54 -1.61
CA GLN A 126 -3.18 -17.61 -2.12
C GLN A 126 -4.34 -17.04 -2.94
N GLN A 127 -4.96 -15.97 -2.45
CA GLN A 127 -6.05 -15.27 -3.15
C GLN A 127 -5.60 -14.65 -4.46
N LEU A 128 -4.35 -14.16 -4.52
CA LEU A 128 -3.75 -13.69 -5.77
C LEU A 128 -3.63 -14.83 -6.79
N LEU A 129 -3.09 -15.97 -6.39
CA LEU A 129 -2.90 -17.13 -7.28
C LEU A 129 -4.23 -17.67 -7.80
N ASP A 130 -5.23 -17.77 -6.92
CA ASP A 130 -6.57 -18.19 -7.28
C ASP A 130 -7.18 -17.22 -8.30
N ARG A 131 -7.06 -15.92 -8.08
CA ARG A 131 -7.55 -14.91 -8.99
C ARG A 131 -6.88 -14.96 -10.36
N VAL A 132 -5.55 -15.08 -10.42
CA VAL A 132 -4.80 -15.16 -11.68
C VAL A 132 -5.24 -16.37 -12.49
N ARG A 133 -5.43 -17.53 -11.84
CA ARG A 133 -5.90 -18.75 -12.49
C ARG A 133 -7.34 -18.61 -12.99
N ASP A 134 -8.24 -18.14 -12.13
CA ASP A 134 -9.68 -18.16 -12.39
C ASP A 134 -10.11 -17.07 -13.37
N GLU A 135 -9.44 -15.92 -13.39
CA GLU A 135 -9.71 -14.81 -14.31
C GLU A 135 -8.88 -14.89 -15.60
N GLY A 136 -7.92 -15.81 -15.73
CA GLY A 136 -7.09 -15.95 -16.92
C GLY A 136 -6.18 -14.74 -17.18
N ILE A 137 -5.61 -14.16 -16.13
CA ILE A 137 -4.72 -12.99 -16.21
C ILE A 137 -3.48 -13.33 -17.05
N GLY A 138 -3.25 -12.58 -18.11
CA GLY A 138 -2.14 -12.80 -19.04
C GLY A 138 -0.80 -12.22 -18.55
N GLU A 139 -0.84 -11.06 -17.89
CA GLU A 139 0.36 -10.41 -17.34
C GLU A 139 0.15 -9.99 -15.89
N VAL A 140 1.12 -10.31 -15.04
CA VAL A 140 1.19 -9.88 -13.64
C VAL A 140 2.43 -9.01 -13.45
N ILE A 141 2.22 -7.73 -13.15
CA ILE A 141 3.29 -6.79 -12.80
C ILE A 141 3.48 -6.85 -11.30
N VAL A 142 4.61 -7.38 -10.82
CA VAL A 142 4.95 -7.41 -9.40
C VAL A 142 5.64 -6.09 -9.04
N ALA A 143 4.90 -5.19 -8.40
CA ALA A 143 5.32 -3.86 -8.00
C ALA A 143 5.48 -3.74 -6.47
N THR A 144 6.22 -4.69 -5.89
CA THR A 144 6.68 -4.63 -4.50
C THR A 144 7.85 -3.64 -4.39
N ASP A 145 8.11 -3.14 -3.19
CA ASP A 145 9.20 -2.22 -2.92
C ASP A 145 10.58 -2.84 -3.28
N ALA A 146 11.54 -1.99 -3.57
CA ALA A 146 12.89 -2.41 -3.95
C ALA A 146 13.81 -2.63 -2.74
N ASP A 147 13.25 -3.03 -1.60
CA ASP A 147 13.94 -3.44 -0.39
C ASP A 147 14.12 -4.98 -0.29
N ILE A 148 14.64 -5.45 0.82
CA ILE A 148 14.97 -6.88 1.01
C ILE A 148 13.71 -7.74 1.03
N GLU A 149 12.68 -7.32 1.75
CA GLU A 149 11.41 -8.03 1.91
C GLU A 149 10.59 -8.01 0.61
N GLY A 150 10.51 -6.85 -0.05
CA GLY A 150 9.82 -6.71 -1.33
C GLY A 150 10.48 -7.52 -2.45
N GLU A 151 11.84 -7.60 -2.49
CA GLU A 151 12.57 -8.47 -3.42
C GLU A 151 12.33 -9.96 -3.12
N ALA A 152 12.34 -10.36 -1.84
CA ALA A 152 12.04 -11.74 -1.46
C ALA A 152 10.61 -12.13 -1.87
N THR A 153 9.66 -11.24 -1.62
CA THR A 153 8.26 -11.39 -2.02
C THR A 153 8.12 -11.50 -3.54
N ALA A 154 8.82 -10.64 -4.29
CA ALA A 154 8.81 -10.68 -5.75
C ALA A 154 9.34 -12.00 -6.32
N VAL A 155 10.46 -12.50 -5.79
CA VAL A 155 11.05 -13.80 -6.22
C VAL A 155 10.09 -14.96 -5.92
N PHE A 156 9.42 -14.93 -4.76
CA PHE A 156 8.42 -15.93 -4.41
C PHE A 156 7.24 -15.89 -5.39
N LEU A 157 6.66 -14.71 -5.61
CA LEU A 157 5.52 -14.51 -6.51
C LEU A 157 5.87 -14.89 -7.95
N GLN A 158 7.07 -14.53 -8.44
CA GLN A 158 7.52 -14.92 -9.77
C GLN A 158 7.44 -16.42 -9.99
N ARG A 159 7.95 -17.21 -9.04
CA ARG A 159 7.94 -18.69 -9.13
C ARG A 159 6.52 -19.25 -9.10
N ALA A 160 5.69 -18.75 -8.19
CA ALA A 160 4.32 -19.22 -8.04
C ALA A 160 3.44 -18.86 -9.24
N LEU A 161 3.55 -17.67 -9.78
CA LEU A 161 2.77 -17.17 -10.93
C LEU A 161 3.24 -17.79 -12.26
N ALA A 162 4.54 -18.01 -12.43
CA ALA A 162 5.08 -18.69 -13.62
C ALA A 162 4.52 -20.11 -13.77
N ALA A 163 4.26 -20.80 -12.65
CA ALA A 163 3.62 -22.12 -12.66
C ALA A 163 2.17 -22.09 -13.20
N LEU A 164 1.50 -20.93 -13.17
CA LEU A 164 0.16 -20.71 -13.73
C LEU A 164 0.19 -20.25 -15.19
N GLY A 165 1.38 -20.07 -15.80
CA GLY A 165 1.55 -19.63 -17.17
C GLY A 165 1.38 -18.13 -17.39
N ALA A 166 1.25 -17.32 -16.34
CA ALA A 166 1.17 -15.88 -16.45
C ALA A 166 2.56 -15.28 -16.77
N ARG A 167 2.59 -14.25 -17.61
CA ARG A 167 3.80 -13.44 -17.82
C ARG A 167 4.03 -12.57 -16.60
N VAL A 168 5.16 -12.76 -15.91
CA VAL A 168 5.51 -11.96 -14.74
C VAL A 168 6.50 -10.87 -15.15
N THR A 169 6.17 -9.62 -14.86
CA THR A 169 7.00 -8.44 -15.11
C THR A 169 7.19 -7.63 -13.84
N ARG A 170 8.11 -6.67 -13.87
CA ARG A 170 8.35 -5.70 -12.78
C ARG A 170 8.50 -4.30 -13.34
N PRO A 171 8.18 -3.26 -12.53
CA PRO A 171 8.55 -1.89 -12.87
C PRO A 171 10.06 -1.80 -13.12
N ALA A 172 10.45 -0.97 -14.08
CA ALA A 172 11.86 -0.77 -14.39
C ALA A 172 12.59 -0.11 -13.22
N HIS A 173 13.72 -0.68 -12.83
CA HIS A 173 14.65 -0.02 -11.91
C HIS A 173 15.54 0.93 -12.72
N GLY A 174 15.75 2.15 -12.20
CA GLY A 174 16.58 3.12 -12.92
C GLY A 174 16.79 4.41 -12.15
N LEU A 175 17.51 5.32 -12.79
CA LEU A 175 17.75 6.66 -12.26
C LEU A 175 16.46 7.47 -12.27
N PRO A 176 16.18 8.25 -11.22
CA PRO A 176 15.03 9.14 -11.22
C PRO A 176 15.18 10.25 -12.28
N VAL A 177 14.08 10.62 -12.90
CA VAL A 177 14.06 11.73 -13.88
C VAL A 177 14.40 13.04 -13.18
N GLY A 178 15.37 13.77 -13.74
CA GLY A 178 15.85 15.04 -13.18
C GLY A 178 16.90 14.92 -12.08
N GLY A 179 17.36 13.69 -11.77
CA GLY A 179 18.49 13.47 -10.87
C GLY A 179 19.82 13.49 -11.60
N ASP A 180 20.85 14.07 -10.98
CA ASP A 180 22.21 14.04 -11.50
C ASP A 180 22.85 12.66 -11.23
N LEU A 181 23.61 12.17 -12.21
CA LEU A 181 24.23 10.83 -12.14
C LEU A 181 25.19 10.69 -10.96
N GLU A 182 25.89 11.77 -10.60
CA GLU A 182 26.90 11.81 -9.54
C GLU A 182 26.33 11.61 -8.12
N TYR A 183 25.00 11.85 -7.93
CA TYR A 183 24.33 11.66 -6.64
C TYR A 183 23.63 10.33 -6.52
N ALA A 184 23.63 9.50 -7.57
CA ALA A 184 23.04 8.18 -7.51
C ALA A 184 23.94 7.25 -6.69
N ASP A 185 23.33 6.46 -5.79
CA ASP A 185 24.05 5.42 -5.08
C ASP A 185 24.53 4.31 -6.03
N GLU A 186 25.60 3.61 -5.62
CA GLU A 186 26.25 2.59 -6.42
C GLU A 186 25.31 1.48 -6.88
N LEU A 187 24.37 1.06 -6.03
CA LEU A 187 23.42 -0.01 -6.33
C LEU A 187 22.38 0.43 -7.37
N THR A 188 21.81 1.63 -7.21
CA THR A 188 20.88 2.22 -8.18
C THR A 188 21.55 2.37 -9.53
N LEU A 189 22.81 2.86 -9.57
CA LEU A 189 23.55 3.04 -10.82
C LEU A 189 23.85 1.69 -11.47
N ALA A 190 24.27 0.69 -10.70
CA ALA A 190 24.53 -0.66 -11.20
C ALA A 190 23.28 -1.30 -11.81
N ARG A 191 22.12 -1.18 -11.14
CA ARG A 191 20.83 -1.66 -11.64
C ARG A 191 20.39 -0.93 -12.91
N ALA A 192 20.56 0.38 -12.97
CA ALA A 192 20.26 1.19 -14.17
C ALA A 192 21.13 0.77 -15.37
N MET A 193 22.43 0.53 -15.15
CA MET A 193 23.36 0.05 -16.19
C MET A 193 23.04 -1.37 -16.65
N ALA A 194 22.65 -2.26 -15.75
CA ALA A 194 22.22 -3.61 -16.09
C ALA A 194 20.91 -3.62 -16.91
N GLY A 195 19.97 -2.76 -16.54
CA GLY A 195 18.67 -2.60 -17.21
C GLY A 195 18.64 -1.67 -18.41
N ARG A 196 19.82 -1.20 -18.91
CA ARG A 196 19.91 -0.30 -20.05
C ARG A 196 19.18 -0.82 -21.27
N ARG A 197 18.48 0.05 -21.98
CA ARG A 197 17.74 -0.26 -23.21
C ARG A 197 18.45 0.37 -24.42
N ALA A 198 18.29 -0.26 -25.59
CA ALA A 198 18.67 0.37 -26.84
C ALA A 198 17.74 1.56 -27.14
N PHE A 199 18.30 2.60 -27.74
CA PHE A 199 17.55 3.75 -28.28
C PHE A 199 16.82 3.34 -29.57
#